data_ef596e49717220683e25673e33fecdc7
#
_entry.id   ef596e49717220683e25673e33fecdc7
#
_cell.length_a   1.000
_cell.length_b   1.000
_cell.length_c   1.000
_cell.angle_alpha   90.00
_cell.angle_beta   90.00
_cell.angle_gamma   90.00
#
_symmetry.space_group_name_H-M   'P 1'
#
loop_
_entity.id
_entity.type
_entity.pdbx_description
1 polymer ?
#
loop_
_entity_poly.entity_id
_entity_poly.type
_entity_poly.pdbx_seq_one_letter_code
_entity_poly.pdbx_strand_id
1 'polypeptide(L)'
;MIVVPFCSLLLSVIAAHFVLGPIGWKAGAAVSALVFAGITGTFKVVFGALFGVVYAPLVITGLHHMSNAIDLQLIADYGGTMLWPMIALSNIAQGSAVLGMSWLQRKDSEAQEVNIPACISCYMGVTEPAIFGVNLKRGFPFVCGMIGSGIAAVVCVATKTTANAIGVGGLPGILSIQTPFMVSFAICMAIAFIVPFVLTVIVGKKRLQTEDTETVTKTSEGKPEQFTAFLSGKAISLKEVGDGVFSEGMMGDGMAIIPENETLYAPADAEITMLMPESRHACGLKLRNDMEVLLHIGVDTVDMKGDGFTYLVQEGQKVHAGTPLITFDRAKIKAAGHPDITVCIITDEGSAQNIQFQTGRHVKENETTIATFQ
;
A
#
# COMPACT_ATOMS: atom_id res chain seq x y z
N MET A 1 -17.75 32.49 -24.82
CA MET A 1 -17.20 31.38 -24.01
C MET A 1 -17.69 29.97 -24.41
N ILE A 2 -18.81 29.81 -25.11
CA ILE A 2 -19.41 28.48 -25.46
C ILE A 2 -18.81 27.90 -26.76
N VAL A 3 -18.31 28.72 -27.68
CA VAL A 3 -17.84 28.27 -29.01
C VAL A 3 -16.63 27.36 -28.93
N VAL A 4 -15.63 27.66 -28.10
CA VAL A 4 -14.39 26.87 -28.00
C VAL A 4 -14.67 25.45 -27.47
N PRO A 5 -15.38 25.23 -26.35
CA PRO A 5 -15.76 23.89 -25.89
C PRO A 5 -16.61 23.13 -26.90
N PHE A 6 -17.53 23.80 -27.58
CA PHE A 6 -18.38 23.17 -28.59
C PHE A 6 -17.56 22.70 -29.81
N CYS A 7 -16.69 23.55 -30.36
CA CYS A 7 -15.85 23.19 -31.49
C CYS A 7 -14.81 22.10 -31.10
N SER A 8 -14.23 22.16 -29.93
CA SER A 8 -13.30 21.12 -29.48
C SER A 8 -14.00 19.77 -29.29
N LEU A 9 -15.19 19.76 -28.71
CA LEU A 9 -15.99 18.53 -28.57
C LEU A 9 -16.36 17.95 -29.94
N LEU A 10 -16.84 18.80 -30.86
CA LEU A 10 -17.23 18.38 -32.21
C LEU A 10 -16.03 17.80 -32.97
N LEU A 11 -14.88 18.46 -32.94
CA LEU A 11 -13.66 17.97 -33.59
C LEU A 11 -13.18 16.66 -32.95
N SER A 12 -13.26 16.55 -31.62
CA SER A 12 -12.88 15.31 -30.92
C SER A 12 -13.79 14.15 -31.31
N VAL A 13 -15.10 14.36 -31.40
CA VAL A 13 -16.07 13.33 -31.84
C VAL A 13 -15.80 12.90 -33.29
N ILE A 14 -15.56 13.87 -34.20
CA ILE A 14 -15.24 13.59 -35.60
C ILE A 14 -13.94 12.79 -35.69
N ALA A 15 -12.90 13.23 -35.01
CA ALA A 15 -11.62 12.53 -35.01
C ALA A 15 -11.73 11.12 -34.37
N ALA A 16 -12.47 10.98 -33.28
CA ALA A 16 -12.73 9.68 -32.66
C ALA A 16 -13.50 8.75 -33.58
N HIS A 17 -14.53 9.22 -34.28
CA HIS A 17 -15.38 8.37 -35.11
C HIS A 17 -14.72 7.99 -36.43
N PHE A 18 -14.08 8.92 -37.14
CA PHE A 18 -13.59 8.70 -38.49
C PHE A 18 -12.10 8.26 -38.56
N VAL A 19 -11.32 8.54 -37.52
CA VAL A 19 -9.88 8.25 -37.53
C VAL A 19 -9.52 7.23 -36.45
N LEU A 20 -9.77 7.56 -35.18
CA LEU A 20 -9.35 6.71 -34.05
C LEU A 20 -10.18 5.44 -33.94
N GLY A 21 -11.48 5.52 -34.21
CA GLY A 21 -12.39 4.37 -34.17
C GLY A 21 -12.02 3.26 -35.14
N PRO A 22 -11.87 3.52 -36.45
CA PRO A 22 -11.44 2.49 -37.41
C PRO A 22 -10.07 1.90 -37.13
N ILE A 23 -9.12 2.73 -36.66
CA ILE A 23 -7.79 2.26 -36.27
C ILE A 23 -7.89 1.36 -35.02
N GLY A 24 -8.60 1.84 -34.00
CA GLY A 24 -8.83 1.09 -32.74
C GLY A 24 -9.55 -0.23 -32.99
N TRP A 25 -10.57 -0.23 -33.86
CA TRP A 25 -11.28 -1.45 -34.24
C TRP A 25 -10.35 -2.50 -34.87
N LYS A 26 -9.53 -2.11 -35.87
CA LYS A 26 -8.59 -3.03 -36.52
C LYS A 26 -7.52 -3.53 -35.54
N ALA A 27 -6.98 -2.67 -34.71
CA ALA A 27 -6.04 -3.06 -33.66
C ALA A 27 -6.68 -4.01 -32.64
N GLY A 28 -7.90 -3.71 -32.17
CA GLY A 28 -8.68 -4.56 -31.28
C GLY A 28 -8.96 -5.94 -31.87
N ALA A 29 -9.40 -6.00 -33.12
CA ALA A 29 -9.64 -7.27 -33.82
C ALA A 29 -8.36 -8.13 -33.96
N ALA A 30 -7.22 -7.49 -34.27
CA ALA A 30 -5.94 -8.20 -34.33
C ALA A 30 -5.51 -8.75 -32.96
N VAL A 31 -5.64 -7.98 -31.90
CA VAL A 31 -5.35 -8.42 -30.52
C VAL A 31 -6.30 -9.55 -30.11
N SER A 32 -7.59 -9.42 -30.39
CA SER A 32 -8.60 -10.45 -30.07
C SER A 32 -8.32 -11.76 -30.82
N ALA A 33 -7.94 -11.69 -32.11
CA ALA A 33 -7.55 -12.86 -32.88
C ALA A 33 -6.31 -13.54 -32.29
N LEU A 34 -5.30 -12.77 -31.86
CA LEU A 34 -4.11 -13.28 -31.18
C LEU A 34 -4.44 -13.98 -29.85
N VAL A 35 -5.26 -13.33 -29.05
CA VAL A 35 -5.75 -13.89 -27.77
C VAL A 35 -6.53 -15.17 -28.03
N PHE A 36 -7.46 -15.17 -28.99
CA PHE A 36 -8.23 -16.35 -29.34
C PHE A 36 -7.34 -17.51 -29.81
N ALA A 37 -6.35 -17.24 -30.66
CA ALA A 37 -5.37 -18.25 -31.06
C ALA A 37 -4.57 -18.77 -29.85
N GLY A 38 -4.24 -17.92 -28.91
CA GLY A 38 -3.56 -18.31 -27.67
C GLY A 38 -4.42 -19.26 -26.80
N ILE A 39 -5.69 -18.94 -26.58
CA ILE A 39 -6.58 -19.72 -25.71
C ILE A 39 -7.17 -20.97 -26.37
N THR A 40 -7.18 -21.06 -27.69
CA THR A 40 -7.69 -22.24 -28.46
C THR A 40 -6.61 -23.10 -29.08
N GLY A 41 -5.41 -22.55 -29.27
CA GLY A 41 -4.29 -23.21 -29.95
C GLY A 41 -3.61 -24.29 -29.12
N THR A 42 -2.51 -24.83 -29.68
CA THR A 42 -1.71 -25.89 -29.05
C THR A 42 -1.12 -25.46 -27.70
N PHE A 43 -0.80 -24.20 -27.52
CA PHE A 43 -0.20 -23.64 -26.33
C PHE A 43 -1.23 -23.03 -25.33
N LYS A 44 -2.51 -23.37 -25.48
CA LYS A 44 -3.60 -22.79 -24.65
C LYS A 44 -3.37 -22.89 -23.15
N VAL A 45 -2.79 -23.99 -22.69
CA VAL A 45 -2.51 -24.22 -21.27
C VAL A 45 -1.45 -23.23 -20.76
N VAL A 46 -0.40 -23.00 -21.56
CA VAL A 46 0.66 -22.04 -21.24
C VAL A 46 0.10 -20.61 -21.23
N PHE A 47 -0.74 -20.29 -22.24
CA PHE A 47 -1.42 -18.99 -22.28
C PHE A 47 -2.30 -18.77 -21.06
N GLY A 48 -3.13 -19.77 -20.68
CA GLY A 48 -3.99 -19.68 -19.50
C GLY A 48 -3.19 -19.49 -18.21
N ALA A 49 -2.10 -20.26 -18.03
CA ALA A 49 -1.22 -20.10 -16.88
C ALA A 49 -0.63 -18.70 -16.81
N LEU A 50 -0.07 -18.22 -17.93
CA LEU A 50 0.56 -16.90 -18.01
C LEU A 50 -0.47 -15.79 -17.77
N PHE A 51 -1.63 -15.85 -18.42
CA PHE A 51 -2.68 -14.86 -18.26
C PHE A 51 -3.18 -14.80 -16.80
N GLY A 52 -3.47 -15.96 -16.19
CA GLY A 52 -3.92 -16.03 -14.81
C GLY A 52 -2.89 -15.46 -13.81
N VAL A 53 -1.59 -15.67 -14.05
CA VAL A 53 -0.52 -15.10 -13.22
C VAL A 53 -0.39 -13.59 -13.44
N VAL A 54 -0.43 -13.12 -14.69
CA VAL A 54 -0.13 -11.73 -15.06
C VAL A 54 -1.32 -10.80 -14.82
N TYR A 55 -2.55 -11.31 -14.75
CA TYR A 55 -3.74 -10.46 -14.64
C TYR A 55 -3.73 -9.54 -13.41
N ALA A 56 -3.35 -10.05 -12.23
CA ALA A 56 -3.26 -9.22 -11.03
C ALA A 56 -2.21 -8.07 -11.14
N PRO A 57 -1.00 -8.28 -11.69
CA PRO A 57 -0.10 -7.19 -12.12
C PRO A 57 -0.73 -6.18 -13.10
N LEU A 58 -1.56 -6.63 -14.05
CA LEU A 58 -2.27 -5.72 -14.97
C LEU A 58 -3.29 -4.84 -14.23
N VAL A 59 -3.88 -5.33 -13.13
CA VAL A 59 -4.76 -4.52 -12.27
C VAL A 59 -3.98 -3.36 -11.67
N ILE A 60 -2.76 -3.59 -11.16
CA ILE A 60 -1.92 -2.55 -10.56
C ILE A 60 -1.62 -1.42 -11.55
N THR A 61 -1.38 -1.76 -12.81
CA THR A 61 -1.08 -0.77 -13.86
C THR A 61 -2.32 -0.11 -14.47
N GLY A 62 -3.54 -0.56 -14.11
CA GLY A 62 -4.79 -0.13 -14.71
C GLY A 62 -5.06 -0.69 -16.12
N LEU A 63 -4.12 -1.44 -16.72
CA LEU A 63 -4.24 -2.00 -18.06
C LEU A 63 -5.30 -3.11 -18.17
N HIS A 64 -5.75 -3.67 -17.05
CA HIS A 64 -6.77 -4.71 -17.01
C HIS A 64 -8.11 -4.27 -17.65
N HIS A 65 -8.42 -2.97 -17.66
CA HIS A 65 -9.64 -2.45 -18.32
C HIS A 65 -9.65 -2.71 -19.83
N MET A 66 -8.49 -2.87 -20.47
CA MET A 66 -8.40 -3.19 -21.91
C MET A 66 -8.92 -4.60 -22.19
N SER A 67 -8.88 -5.52 -21.23
CA SER A 67 -9.39 -6.87 -21.40
C SER A 67 -10.90 -6.89 -21.70
N ASN A 68 -11.68 -5.94 -21.16
CA ASN A 68 -13.11 -5.85 -21.45
C ASN A 68 -13.40 -5.62 -22.94
N ALA A 69 -12.62 -4.78 -23.60
CA ALA A 69 -12.78 -4.56 -25.04
C ALA A 69 -12.47 -5.84 -25.85
N ILE A 70 -11.44 -6.59 -25.41
CA ILE A 70 -11.08 -7.88 -26.03
C ILE A 70 -12.20 -8.91 -25.81
N ASP A 71 -12.74 -9.00 -24.58
CA ASP A 71 -13.85 -9.89 -24.26
C ASP A 71 -15.09 -9.61 -25.13
N LEU A 72 -15.48 -8.33 -25.27
CA LEU A 72 -16.61 -7.94 -26.11
C LEU A 72 -16.39 -8.32 -27.58
N GLN A 73 -15.17 -8.16 -28.08
CA GLN A 73 -14.82 -8.56 -29.44
C GLN A 73 -14.86 -10.09 -29.60
N LEU A 74 -14.33 -10.85 -28.63
CA LEU A 74 -14.39 -12.32 -28.63
C LEU A 74 -15.85 -12.83 -28.61
N ILE A 75 -16.71 -12.21 -27.82
CA ILE A 75 -18.14 -12.55 -27.78
C ILE A 75 -18.80 -12.27 -29.15
N ALA A 76 -18.51 -11.12 -29.75
CA ALA A 76 -19.08 -10.74 -31.05
C ALA A 76 -18.61 -11.67 -32.19
N ASP A 77 -17.33 -12.03 -32.22
CA ASP A 77 -16.72 -12.79 -33.29
C ASP A 77 -16.93 -14.31 -33.17
N TYR A 78 -16.95 -14.84 -31.92
CA TYR A 78 -16.92 -16.28 -31.63
C TYR A 78 -18.08 -16.77 -30.78
N GLY A 79 -19.03 -15.90 -30.43
CA GLY A 79 -20.22 -16.26 -29.63
C GLY A 79 -19.94 -16.52 -28.14
N GLY A 80 -18.78 -16.13 -27.63
CA GLY A 80 -18.41 -16.27 -26.24
C GLY A 80 -16.93 -16.01 -25.99
N THR A 81 -16.57 -15.84 -24.71
CA THR A 81 -15.19 -15.60 -24.31
C THR A 81 -14.70 -16.60 -23.27
N MET A 82 -13.45 -17.06 -23.40
CA MET A 82 -12.74 -17.82 -22.37
C MET A 82 -11.82 -16.92 -21.51
N LEU A 83 -11.68 -15.64 -21.86
CA LEU A 83 -10.83 -14.68 -21.13
C LEU A 83 -11.50 -14.23 -19.84
N TRP A 84 -12.79 -13.83 -19.93
CA TRP A 84 -13.58 -13.38 -18.77
C TRP A 84 -13.64 -14.39 -17.61
N PRO A 85 -13.86 -15.69 -17.83
CA PRO A 85 -13.78 -16.68 -16.75
C PRO A 85 -12.45 -16.63 -15.98
N MET A 86 -11.31 -16.47 -16.67
CA MET A 86 -9.99 -16.37 -16.04
C MET A 86 -9.84 -15.10 -15.21
N ILE A 87 -10.45 -13.99 -15.65
CA ILE A 87 -10.50 -12.72 -14.91
C ILE A 87 -11.25 -12.90 -13.59
N ALA A 88 -12.45 -13.51 -13.65
CA ALA A 88 -13.24 -13.80 -12.44
C ALA A 88 -12.49 -14.71 -11.46
N LEU A 89 -11.74 -15.69 -11.96
CA LEU A 89 -10.90 -16.58 -11.13
C LEU A 89 -9.75 -15.82 -10.47
N SER A 90 -9.15 -14.84 -11.15
CA SER A 90 -8.12 -14.00 -10.57
C SER A 90 -8.65 -13.17 -9.39
N ASN A 91 -9.88 -12.63 -9.52
CA ASN A 91 -10.52 -11.91 -8.43
C ASN A 91 -10.72 -12.83 -7.22
N ILE A 92 -11.25 -14.05 -7.42
CA ILE A 92 -11.43 -15.03 -6.35
C ILE A 92 -10.09 -15.37 -5.70
N ALA A 93 -9.04 -15.57 -6.50
CA ALA A 93 -7.72 -15.94 -6.01
C ALA A 93 -7.08 -14.84 -5.13
N GLN A 94 -7.18 -13.58 -5.53
CA GLN A 94 -6.69 -12.46 -4.73
C GLN A 94 -7.49 -12.30 -3.43
N GLY A 95 -8.83 -12.44 -3.46
CA GLY A 95 -9.67 -12.44 -2.28
C GLY A 95 -9.35 -13.58 -1.32
N SER A 96 -9.03 -14.77 -1.86
CA SER A 96 -8.69 -15.95 -1.04
C SER A 96 -7.30 -15.82 -0.39
N ALA A 97 -6.38 -15.10 -1.02
CA ALA A 97 -5.11 -14.72 -0.38
C ALA A 97 -5.36 -13.78 0.81
N VAL A 98 -6.24 -12.78 0.66
CA VAL A 98 -6.67 -11.92 1.78
C VAL A 98 -7.35 -12.71 2.89
N LEU A 99 -8.22 -13.68 2.54
CA LEU A 99 -8.84 -14.56 3.53
C LEU A 99 -7.79 -15.37 4.32
N GLY A 100 -6.72 -15.82 3.64
CA GLY A 100 -5.57 -16.45 4.29
C GLY A 100 -4.87 -15.51 5.29
N MET A 101 -4.71 -14.23 4.93
CA MET A 101 -4.19 -13.22 5.84
C MET A 101 -5.12 -12.95 7.02
N SER A 102 -6.42 -12.81 6.77
CA SER A 102 -7.43 -12.66 7.82
C SER A 102 -7.39 -13.85 8.81
N TRP A 103 -7.23 -15.07 8.32
CA TRP A 103 -7.07 -16.25 9.19
C TRP A 103 -5.81 -16.20 10.05
N LEU A 104 -4.69 -15.76 9.49
CA LEU A 104 -3.41 -15.63 10.20
C LEU A 104 -3.48 -14.53 11.27
N GLN A 105 -4.13 -13.42 10.95
CA GLN A 105 -4.27 -12.23 11.80
C GLN A 105 -5.60 -12.20 12.58
N ARG A 106 -6.27 -13.34 12.79
CA ARG A 106 -7.62 -13.40 13.38
C ARG A 106 -7.76 -12.81 14.79
N LYS A 107 -6.66 -12.58 15.48
CA LYS A 107 -6.63 -11.95 16.82
C LYS A 107 -6.38 -10.44 16.76
N ASP A 108 -5.99 -9.93 15.63
CA ASP A 108 -5.71 -8.54 15.37
C ASP A 108 -6.97 -7.86 14.85
N SER A 109 -7.61 -7.06 15.70
CA SER A 109 -8.88 -6.39 15.40
C SER A 109 -8.73 -5.37 14.27
N GLU A 110 -7.64 -4.62 14.28
CA GLU A 110 -7.34 -3.58 13.28
C GLU A 110 -7.12 -4.20 11.90
N ALA A 111 -6.32 -5.27 11.82
CA ALA A 111 -6.13 -6.00 10.59
C ALA A 111 -7.45 -6.58 10.05
N GLN A 112 -8.39 -7.02 10.91
CA GLN A 112 -9.68 -7.54 10.47
C GLN A 112 -10.59 -6.45 9.89
N GLU A 113 -10.52 -5.22 10.36
CA GLU A 113 -11.28 -4.09 9.82
C GLU A 113 -10.93 -3.80 8.35
N VAL A 114 -9.70 -4.11 7.94
CA VAL A 114 -9.24 -3.99 6.55
C VAL A 114 -9.44 -5.28 5.76
N ASN A 115 -9.04 -6.43 6.33
CA ASN A 115 -9.01 -7.70 5.63
C ASN A 115 -10.42 -8.19 5.23
N ILE A 116 -11.40 -8.09 6.13
CA ILE A 116 -12.75 -8.61 5.88
C ILE A 116 -13.45 -7.85 4.75
N PRO A 117 -13.57 -6.52 4.78
CA PRO A 117 -14.18 -5.79 3.68
C PRO A 117 -13.44 -5.95 2.35
N ALA A 118 -12.10 -5.98 2.37
CA ALA A 118 -11.29 -6.19 1.19
C ALA A 118 -11.52 -7.57 0.56
N CYS A 119 -11.64 -8.61 1.38
CA CYS A 119 -11.96 -9.97 0.94
C CYS A 119 -13.35 -10.04 0.29
N ILE A 120 -14.36 -9.48 0.94
CA ILE A 120 -15.75 -9.44 0.43
C ILE A 120 -15.81 -8.68 -0.88
N SER A 121 -15.20 -7.49 -0.95
CA SER A 121 -15.13 -6.67 -2.16
C SER A 121 -14.53 -7.47 -3.33
N CYS A 122 -13.44 -8.19 -3.08
CA CYS A 122 -12.74 -8.98 -4.07
C CYS A 122 -13.61 -10.14 -4.58
N TYR A 123 -14.32 -10.83 -3.71
CA TYR A 123 -15.28 -11.89 -4.10
C TYR A 123 -16.48 -11.34 -4.87
N MET A 124 -16.81 -10.07 -4.72
CA MET A 124 -17.83 -9.37 -5.51
C MET A 124 -17.27 -8.76 -6.80
N GLY A 125 -15.98 -8.98 -7.10
CA GLY A 125 -15.35 -8.61 -8.37
C GLY A 125 -14.55 -7.31 -8.35
N VAL A 126 -14.38 -6.67 -7.19
CA VAL A 126 -13.58 -5.45 -7.03
C VAL A 126 -12.30 -5.78 -6.27
N THR A 127 -11.17 -5.86 -6.98
CA THR A 127 -9.90 -6.40 -6.48
C THR A 127 -8.99 -5.37 -5.83
N GLU A 128 -9.18 -4.10 -6.14
CA GLU A 128 -8.30 -3.01 -5.71
C GLU A 128 -8.12 -2.93 -4.19
N PRO A 129 -9.18 -3.03 -3.35
CA PRO A 129 -9.02 -3.01 -1.90
C PRO A 129 -8.19 -4.19 -1.39
N ALA A 130 -8.34 -5.37 -2.00
CA ALA A 130 -7.58 -6.55 -1.64
C ALA A 130 -6.10 -6.44 -2.06
N ILE A 131 -5.85 -5.96 -3.28
CA ILE A 131 -4.50 -5.85 -3.82
C ILE A 131 -3.72 -4.75 -3.08
N PHE A 132 -4.24 -3.52 -3.05
CA PHE A 132 -3.52 -2.38 -2.47
C PHE A 132 -3.61 -2.33 -0.95
N GLY A 133 -4.75 -2.70 -0.37
CA GLY A 133 -4.97 -2.66 1.08
C GLY A 133 -4.22 -3.75 1.84
N VAL A 134 -4.06 -4.95 1.25
CA VAL A 134 -3.55 -6.13 1.96
C VAL A 134 -2.41 -6.83 1.23
N ASN A 135 -2.67 -7.32 0.00
CA ASN A 135 -1.79 -8.28 -0.65
C ASN A 135 -0.43 -7.69 -1.02
N LEU A 136 -0.38 -6.45 -1.55
CA LEU A 136 0.87 -5.76 -1.91
C LEU A 136 1.66 -5.31 -0.70
N LYS A 137 1.01 -4.87 0.37
CA LYS A 137 1.71 -4.42 1.58
C LYS A 137 2.67 -5.48 2.14
N ARG A 138 2.28 -6.75 2.04
CA ARG A 138 3.11 -7.89 2.51
C ARG A 138 3.79 -8.66 1.38
N GLY A 139 3.47 -8.41 0.14
CA GLY A 139 4.03 -9.00 -1.07
C GLY A 139 3.68 -10.47 -1.29
N PHE A 140 3.94 -11.36 -0.32
CA PHE A 140 3.73 -12.80 -0.50
C PHE A 140 2.27 -13.21 -0.74
N PRO A 141 1.22 -12.59 -0.14
CA PRO A 141 -0.16 -12.97 -0.43
C PRO A 141 -0.53 -12.65 -1.88
N PHE A 142 0.01 -11.54 -2.42
CA PHE A 142 -0.16 -11.18 -3.82
C PHE A 142 0.34 -12.28 -4.76
N VAL A 143 1.56 -12.80 -4.50
CA VAL A 143 2.16 -13.89 -5.27
C VAL A 143 1.36 -15.19 -5.11
N CYS A 144 0.88 -15.50 -3.90
CA CYS A 144 0.02 -16.67 -3.66
C CYS A 144 -1.28 -16.58 -4.47
N GLY A 145 -1.89 -15.39 -4.54
CA GLY A 145 -3.05 -15.10 -5.38
C GLY A 145 -2.76 -15.33 -6.87
N MET A 146 -1.62 -14.81 -7.36
CA MET A 146 -1.17 -15.01 -8.75
C MET A 146 -1.00 -16.50 -9.10
N ILE A 147 -0.36 -17.27 -8.23
CA ILE A 147 -0.15 -18.72 -8.44
C ILE A 147 -1.49 -19.45 -8.49
N GLY A 148 -2.39 -19.19 -7.54
CA GLY A 148 -3.72 -19.82 -7.52
C GLY A 148 -4.57 -19.47 -8.74
N SER A 149 -4.52 -18.19 -9.16
CA SER A 149 -5.16 -17.74 -10.41
C SER A 149 -4.60 -18.46 -11.63
N GLY A 150 -3.28 -18.59 -11.74
CA GLY A 150 -2.63 -19.31 -12.84
C GLY A 150 -3.06 -20.77 -12.94
N ILE A 151 -3.09 -21.48 -11.80
CA ILE A 151 -3.53 -22.89 -11.77
C ILE A 151 -5.00 -23.02 -12.16
N ALA A 152 -5.88 -22.17 -11.62
CA ALA A 152 -7.30 -22.16 -11.97
C ALA A 152 -7.53 -21.84 -13.45
N ALA A 153 -6.79 -20.89 -14.02
CA ALA A 153 -6.85 -20.53 -15.43
C ALA A 153 -6.40 -21.66 -16.35
N VAL A 154 -5.39 -22.45 -15.97
CA VAL A 154 -4.98 -23.67 -16.70
C VAL A 154 -6.16 -24.65 -16.84
N VAL A 155 -6.85 -24.92 -15.74
CA VAL A 155 -8.03 -25.83 -15.75
C VAL A 155 -9.16 -25.20 -16.56
N CYS A 156 -9.41 -23.92 -16.42
CA CYS A 156 -10.42 -23.17 -17.16
C CYS A 156 -10.23 -23.28 -18.68
N VAL A 157 -9.02 -23.07 -19.17
CA VAL A 157 -8.70 -23.18 -20.61
C VAL A 157 -8.70 -24.65 -21.07
N ALA A 158 -8.23 -25.59 -20.23
CA ALA A 158 -8.23 -26.99 -20.54
C ALA A 158 -9.66 -27.51 -20.76
N THR A 159 -10.61 -27.09 -19.94
CA THR A 159 -12.04 -27.43 -20.02
C THR A 159 -12.83 -26.58 -21.01
N LYS A 160 -12.19 -25.63 -21.69
CA LYS A 160 -12.81 -24.67 -22.64
C LYS A 160 -13.98 -23.90 -22.02
N THR A 161 -13.88 -23.59 -20.73
CA THR A 161 -14.91 -22.85 -19.99
C THR A 161 -15.13 -21.48 -20.64
N THR A 162 -16.34 -21.25 -21.15
CA THR A 162 -16.72 -20.10 -21.96
C THR A 162 -17.84 -19.32 -21.27
N ALA A 163 -17.75 -17.99 -21.28
CA ALA A 163 -18.78 -17.07 -20.84
C ALA A 163 -19.58 -16.49 -22.00
N ASN A 164 -20.87 -16.24 -21.81
CA ASN A 164 -21.77 -15.56 -22.78
C ASN A 164 -21.58 -14.04 -22.77
N ALA A 165 -21.17 -13.49 -21.65
CA ALA A 165 -21.11 -12.06 -21.43
C ALA A 165 -20.02 -11.70 -20.41
N ILE A 166 -19.61 -10.45 -20.44
CA ILE A 166 -18.90 -9.81 -19.36
C ILE A 166 -19.92 -9.54 -18.25
N GLY A 167 -19.68 -10.08 -17.06
CA GLY A 167 -20.56 -9.91 -15.91
C GLY A 167 -19.86 -9.27 -14.73
N VAL A 168 -20.42 -9.45 -13.55
CA VAL A 168 -19.73 -9.14 -12.29
C VAL A 168 -18.64 -10.16 -12.08
N GLY A 169 -17.41 -9.71 -11.78
CA GLY A 169 -16.29 -10.58 -11.47
C GLY A 169 -16.47 -11.36 -10.17
N GLY A 170 -15.45 -12.11 -9.77
CA GLY A 170 -15.49 -12.88 -8.52
C GLY A 170 -16.50 -14.01 -8.52
N LEU A 171 -17.14 -14.28 -7.37
CA LEU A 171 -18.11 -15.38 -7.20
C LEU A 171 -19.34 -15.25 -8.09
N PRO A 172 -19.95 -14.05 -8.27
CA PRO A 172 -21.09 -13.90 -9.17
C PRO A 172 -20.77 -14.18 -10.64
N GLY A 173 -19.49 -14.21 -11.02
CA GLY A 173 -19.04 -14.51 -12.38
C GLY A 173 -19.59 -15.81 -12.96
N ILE A 174 -19.98 -16.77 -12.12
CA ILE A 174 -20.60 -18.03 -12.57
C ILE A 174 -21.90 -17.81 -13.37
N LEU A 175 -22.61 -16.72 -13.10
CA LEU A 175 -23.86 -16.37 -13.82
C LEU A 175 -23.63 -15.98 -15.29
N SER A 176 -22.41 -15.59 -15.64
CA SER A 176 -22.04 -15.25 -17.01
C SER A 176 -21.55 -16.44 -17.82
N ILE A 177 -21.34 -17.60 -17.17
CA ILE A 177 -20.80 -18.81 -17.81
C ILE A 177 -21.91 -19.53 -18.62
N GLN A 178 -21.54 -20.04 -19.78
CA GLN A 178 -22.45 -20.90 -20.56
C GLN A 178 -22.81 -22.15 -19.76
N THR A 179 -24.10 -22.52 -19.77
CA THR A 179 -24.66 -23.61 -18.97
C THR A 179 -23.84 -24.91 -19.01
N PRO A 180 -23.32 -25.40 -20.16
CA PRO A 180 -22.52 -26.63 -20.22
C PRO A 180 -21.21 -26.56 -19.43
N PHE A 181 -20.69 -25.36 -19.17
CA PHE A 181 -19.40 -25.14 -18.51
C PHE A 181 -19.51 -24.72 -17.03
N MET A 182 -20.73 -24.61 -16.49
CA MET A 182 -20.92 -24.12 -15.09
C MET A 182 -20.23 -25.04 -14.07
N VAL A 183 -20.31 -26.37 -14.26
CA VAL A 183 -19.64 -27.34 -13.37
C VAL A 183 -18.12 -27.21 -13.47
N SER A 184 -17.58 -27.09 -14.68
CA SER A 184 -16.13 -26.88 -14.88
C SER A 184 -15.66 -25.60 -14.22
N PHE A 185 -16.46 -24.51 -14.37
CA PHE A 185 -16.13 -23.25 -13.73
C PHE A 185 -16.19 -23.31 -12.21
N ALA A 186 -17.18 -24.00 -11.65
CA ALA A 186 -17.26 -24.22 -10.19
C ALA A 186 -16.01 -24.94 -9.65
N ILE A 187 -15.47 -25.92 -10.39
CA ILE A 187 -14.20 -26.58 -10.04
C ILE A 187 -13.04 -25.56 -10.09
N CYS A 188 -12.97 -24.73 -11.15
CA CYS A 188 -11.96 -23.68 -11.26
C CYS A 188 -12.07 -22.67 -10.09
N MET A 189 -13.29 -22.28 -9.71
CA MET A 189 -13.52 -21.42 -8.55
C MET A 189 -13.03 -22.05 -7.24
N ALA A 190 -13.28 -23.34 -7.04
CA ALA A 190 -12.77 -24.06 -5.87
C ALA A 190 -11.23 -24.07 -5.84
N ILE A 191 -10.56 -24.23 -6.97
CA ILE A 191 -9.10 -24.13 -7.08
C ILE A 191 -8.63 -22.71 -6.77
N ALA A 192 -9.26 -21.70 -7.37
CA ALA A 192 -8.93 -20.28 -7.14
C ALA A 192 -9.20 -19.85 -5.69
N PHE A 193 -10.06 -20.55 -4.97
CA PHE A 193 -10.32 -20.34 -3.55
C PHE A 193 -9.29 -21.06 -2.67
N ILE A 194 -9.14 -22.37 -2.85
CA ILE A 194 -8.38 -23.22 -1.93
C ILE A 194 -6.87 -22.96 -2.06
N VAL A 195 -6.34 -22.91 -3.29
CA VAL A 195 -4.88 -22.84 -3.52
C VAL A 195 -4.27 -21.56 -2.94
N PRO A 196 -4.76 -20.33 -3.24
CA PRO A 196 -4.21 -19.13 -2.65
C PRO A 196 -4.36 -19.06 -1.14
N PHE A 197 -5.51 -19.47 -0.60
CA PHE A 197 -5.75 -19.53 0.83
C PHE A 197 -4.71 -20.40 1.54
N VAL A 198 -4.54 -21.65 1.09
CA VAL A 198 -3.61 -22.61 1.68
C VAL A 198 -2.16 -22.13 1.55
N LEU A 199 -1.78 -21.66 0.36
CA LEU A 199 -0.43 -21.12 0.13
C LEU A 199 -0.16 -19.91 1.04
N THR A 200 -1.09 -18.98 1.14
CA THR A 200 -0.95 -17.80 2.01
C THR A 200 -0.81 -18.21 3.47
N VAL A 201 -1.61 -19.17 3.95
CA VAL A 201 -1.51 -19.66 5.32
C VAL A 201 -0.16 -20.36 5.57
N ILE A 202 0.30 -21.20 4.65
CA ILE A 202 1.58 -21.94 4.80
C ILE A 202 2.76 -20.97 4.78
N VAL A 203 2.83 -20.10 3.76
CA VAL A 203 3.93 -19.13 3.60
C VAL A 203 3.89 -18.10 4.72
N GLY A 204 2.69 -17.61 5.06
CA GLY A 204 2.49 -16.61 6.09
C GLY A 204 2.84 -17.12 7.48
N LYS A 205 2.47 -18.35 7.85
CA LYS A 205 2.93 -18.94 9.11
C LYS A 205 4.45 -18.94 9.22
N LYS A 206 5.15 -19.32 8.15
CA LYS A 206 6.62 -19.34 8.15
C LYS A 206 7.22 -17.94 8.22
N ARG A 207 6.68 -16.97 7.45
CA ARG A 207 7.19 -15.60 7.41
C ARG A 207 6.89 -14.82 8.69
N LEU A 208 5.64 -14.89 9.19
CA LEU A 208 5.27 -14.23 10.44
C LEU A 208 6.03 -14.83 11.64
N GLN A 209 6.24 -16.16 11.67
CA GLN A 209 7.11 -16.78 12.69
C GLN A 209 8.57 -16.35 12.55
N THR A 210 9.07 -16.07 11.34
CA THR A 210 10.44 -15.56 11.13
C THR A 210 10.52 -14.10 11.56
N GLU A 211 9.50 -13.28 11.26
CA GLU A 211 9.38 -11.90 11.76
C GLU A 211 9.29 -11.89 13.29
N ASP A 212 8.44 -12.74 13.89
CA ASP A 212 8.37 -12.93 15.34
C ASP A 212 9.70 -13.46 15.92
N THR A 213 10.39 -14.36 15.21
CA THR A 213 11.67 -14.93 15.66
C THR A 213 12.83 -13.94 15.46
N GLU A 214 12.83 -13.13 14.40
CA GLU A 214 13.80 -12.03 14.25
C GLU A 214 13.51 -10.91 15.25
N THR A 215 12.27 -10.65 15.60
CA THR A 215 11.88 -9.75 16.68
C THR A 215 12.29 -10.35 18.04
N VAL A 216 12.04 -11.64 18.28
CA VAL A 216 12.41 -12.34 19.53
C VAL A 216 13.92 -12.61 19.64
N THR A 217 14.65 -12.82 18.54
CA THR A 217 16.11 -13.01 18.59
C THR A 217 16.88 -11.69 18.73
N LYS A 218 16.20 -10.54 18.53
CA LYS A 218 16.71 -9.20 18.83
C LYS A 218 16.15 -8.59 20.10
N THR A 219 15.26 -9.26 20.79
CA THR A 219 14.91 -8.94 22.18
C THR A 219 16.03 -9.47 23.07
N SER A 220 17.14 -8.75 23.06
CA SER A 220 18.10 -8.85 24.16
C SER A 220 17.36 -8.45 25.44
N GLU A 221 17.28 -9.41 26.35
CA GLU A 221 16.89 -9.29 27.77
C GLU A 221 16.71 -7.85 28.28
N GLY A 222 15.45 -7.44 28.54
CA GLY A 222 15.08 -6.60 29.68
C GLY A 222 15.67 -5.19 29.79
N LYS A 223 16.24 -4.58 28.73
CA LYS A 223 16.51 -3.14 28.76
C LYS A 223 15.31 -2.40 28.16
N PRO A 224 14.78 -1.41 28.88
CA PRO A 224 13.75 -0.54 28.32
C PRO A 224 14.26 0.10 27.03
N GLU A 225 13.43 0.12 25.99
CA GLU A 225 13.74 0.90 24.78
C GLU A 225 13.79 2.37 25.18
N GLN A 226 14.64 3.16 24.52
CA GLN A 226 14.87 4.54 24.90
C GLN A 226 15.03 5.46 23.69
N PHE A 227 14.59 6.70 23.83
CA PHE A 227 14.97 7.77 22.94
C PHE A 227 16.19 8.51 23.45
N THR A 228 17.14 8.74 22.56
CA THR A 228 18.23 9.69 22.79
C THR A 228 17.80 11.09 22.33
N ALA A 229 18.39 12.11 22.93
CA ALA A 229 18.07 13.50 22.58
C ALA A 229 18.33 13.75 21.09
N PHE A 230 17.31 14.22 20.40
CA PHE A 230 17.32 14.52 18.97
C PHE A 230 17.93 15.90 18.65
N LEU A 231 18.18 16.71 19.70
CA LEU A 231 18.85 18.01 19.66
C LEU A 231 19.56 18.24 21.01
N SER A 232 20.61 19.06 21.01
CA SER A 232 21.12 19.66 22.25
C SER A 232 20.29 20.86 22.62
N GLY A 233 20.05 21.03 23.95
CA GLY A 233 19.32 22.16 24.48
C GLY A 233 18.53 21.84 25.75
N LYS A 234 17.53 22.65 26.05
CA LYS A 234 16.66 22.46 27.23
C LYS A 234 15.46 21.61 26.86
N ALA A 235 15.35 20.41 27.43
CA ALA A 235 14.18 19.56 27.33
C ALA A 235 13.03 20.12 28.16
N ILE A 236 11.85 20.26 27.56
CA ILE A 236 10.63 20.80 28.18
C ILE A 236 9.44 19.89 27.89
N SER A 237 8.38 20.00 28.69
CA SER A 237 7.13 19.31 28.40
C SER A 237 6.39 19.96 27.22
N LEU A 238 5.53 19.20 26.51
CA LEU A 238 4.70 19.78 25.46
C LEU A 238 3.85 20.96 25.95
N LYS A 239 3.37 20.91 27.19
CA LYS A 239 2.58 22.00 27.78
C LYS A 239 3.31 23.34 27.83
N GLU A 240 4.64 23.31 27.88
CA GLU A 240 5.48 24.52 27.91
C GLU A 240 5.69 25.12 26.52
N VAL A 241 5.32 24.43 25.44
CA VAL A 241 5.41 24.95 24.05
C VAL A 241 4.44 26.12 23.84
N GLY A 242 3.21 26.01 24.38
CA GLY A 242 2.25 27.10 24.46
C GLY A 242 1.64 27.52 23.11
N ASP A 243 1.61 26.63 22.13
CA ASP A 243 1.13 26.90 20.77
C ASP A 243 -0.37 26.57 20.54
N GLY A 244 -1.02 25.92 21.53
CA GLY A 244 -2.45 25.53 21.46
C GLY A 244 -2.72 24.28 20.61
N VAL A 245 -1.72 23.69 19.96
CA VAL A 245 -1.85 22.46 19.16
C VAL A 245 -1.06 21.33 19.82
N PHE A 246 0.25 21.46 19.86
CA PHE A 246 1.13 20.48 20.50
C PHE A 246 0.97 20.49 22.02
N SER A 247 0.83 21.69 22.60
CA SER A 247 0.69 21.87 24.04
C SER A 247 -0.59 21.26 24.64
N GLU A 248 -1.64 21.07 23.83
CA GLU A 248 -2.90 20.43 24.26
C GLU A 248 -2.92 18.91 24.01
N GLY A 249 -1.83 18.34 23.41
CA GLY A 249 -1.72 16.90 23.14
C GLY A 249 -2.67 16.40 22.06
N MET A 250 -3.16 17.28 21.17
CA MET A 250 -4.12 16.92 20.13
C MET A 250 -3.53 15.96 19.07
N MET A 251 -2.21 15.93 18.95
CA MET A 251 -1.49 15.08 17.98
C MET A 251 -0.81 13.87 18.61
N GLY A 252 -0.94 13.68 19.91
CA GLY A 252 -0.29 12.62 20.68
C GLY A 252 0.50 13.14 21.87
N ASP A 253 1.11 12.23 22.63
CA ASP A 253 1.99 12.58 23.75
C ASP A 253 3.43 12.79 23.27
N GLY A 254 4.24 13.52 24.04
CA GLY A 254 5.60 13.83 23.62
C GLY A 254 6.33 14.83 24.50
N MET A 255 7.39 15.38 23.94
CA MET A 255 8.20 16.41 24.56
C MET A 255 8.76 17.38 23.54
N ALA A 256 9.35 18.47 24.02
CA ALA A 256 10.03 19.43 23.16
C ALA A 256 11.45 19.73 23.66
N ILE A 257 12.30 20.22 22.76
CA ILE A 257 13.62 20.75 23.08
C ILE A 257 13.71 22.20 22.55
N ILE A 258 14.13 23.12 23.40
CA ILE A 258 14.58 24.45 22.99
C ILE A 258 16.00 24.26 22.48
N PRO A 259 16.25 24.33 21.14
CA PRO A 259 17.50 23.89 20.55
C PRO A 259 18.67 24.87 20.80
N GLU A 260 19.86 24.33 20.90
CA GLU A 260 21.14 25.06 20.92
C GLU A 260 22.00 24.77 19.68
N ASN A 261 21.68 23.70 18.96
CA ASN A 261 22.31 23.31 17.71
C ASN A 261 21.32 23.38 16.51
N GLU A 262 21.80 23.12 15.29
CA GLU A 262 21.07 23.32 14.03
C GLU A 262 20.96 22.05 13.21
N THR A 263 21.14 20.87 13.83
CA THR A 263 20.98 19.57 13.18
C THR A 263 20.09 18.68 14.04
N LEU A 264 19.02 18.23 13.45
CA LEU A 264 18.07 17.27 14.02
C LEU A 264 18.56 15.85 13.78
N TYR A 265 18.57 15.01 14.82
CA TYR A 265 19.03 13.63 14.77
C TYR A 265 17.90 12.64 15.07
N ALA A 266 18.03 11.40 14.56
CA ALA A 266 17.11 10.32 14.87
C ALA A 266 17.23 9.92 16.35
N PRO A 267 16.12 9.91 17.14
CA PRO A 267 16.15 9.57 18.55
C PRO A 267 16.33 8.07 18.81
N ALA A 268 16.01 7.23 17.83
CA ALA A 268 16.09 5.77 17.89
C ALA A 268 16.30 5.19 16.47
N ASP A 269 16.55 3.87 16.39
CA ASP A 269 16.54 3.14 15.11
C ASP A 269 15.13 3.18 14.52
N ALA A 270 14.99 3.66 13.27
CA ALA A 270 13.69 3.86 12.64
C ALA A 270 13.76 3.79 11.11
N GLU A 271 12.59 3.78 10.47
CA GLU A 271 12.42 4.04 9.04
C GLU A 271 11.76 5.41 8.85
N ILE A 272 12.23 6.17 7.87
CA ILE A 272 11.63 7.46 7.50
C ILE A 272 10.31 7.21 6.76
N THR A 273 9.18 7.53 7.36
CA THR A 273 7.85 7.26 6.77
C THR A 273 7.22 8.47 6.10
N MET A 274 7.62 9.67 6.50
CA MET A 274 7.04 10.91 5.97
C MET A 274 8.08 12.02 5.89
N LEU A 275 8.13 12.68 4.74
CA LEU A 275 8.84 13.94 4.53
C LEU A 275 7.87 14.96 3.93
N MET A 276 8.08 16.25 4.20
CA MET A 276 7.30 17.36 3.64
C MET A 276 8.16 18.14 2.63
N PRO A 277 8.12 17.80 1.33
CA PRO A 277 9.09 18.34 0.35
C PRO A 277 9.06 19.87 0.20
N GLU A 278 7.88 20.48 0.39
CA GLU A 278 7.71 21.94 0.23
C GLU A 278 8.24 22.73 1.42
N SER A 279 7.95 22.26 2.65
CA SER A 279 8.25 23.00 3.89
C SER A 279 9.47 22.50 4.65
N ARG A 280 9.86 21.23 4.51
CA ARG A 280 11.07 20.56 5.01
C ARG A 280 11.34 20.68 6.51
N HIS A 281 10.35 21.11 7.29
CA HIS A 281 10.50 21.41 8.71
C HIS A 281 10.16 20.22 9.62
N ALA A 282 9.63 19.12 9.06
CA ALA A 282 9.20 17.96 9.83
C ALA A 282 9.53 16.64 9.11
N CYS A 283 9.68 15.56 9.90
CA CYS A 283 9.80 14.21 9.38
C CYS A 283 9.09 13.21 10.30
N GLY A 284 8.45 12.21 9.70
CA GLY A 284 7.86 11.06 10.39
C GLY A 284 8.84 9.88 10.43
N LEU A 285 8.87 9.20 11.56
CA LEU A 285 9.70 8.03 11.84
C LEU A 285 8.80 6.87 12.28
N LYS A 286 9.09 5.67 11.79
CA LYS A 286 8.47 4.45 12.28
C LYS A 286 9.55 3.56 12.92
N LEU A 287 9.36 3.22 14.19
CA LEU A 287 10.26 2.37 14.94
C LEU A 287 9.95 0.88 14.71
N ARG A 288 10.79 0.00 15.24
CA ARG A 288 10.64 -1.47 15.09
C ARG A 288 9.43 -2.04 15.82
N ASN A 289 8.96 -1.37 16.87
CA ASN A 289 7.77 -1.72 17.65
C ASN A 289 6.49 -1.10 17.10
N ASP A 290 6.51 -0.69 15.82
CA ASP A 290 5.44 0.00 15.09
C ASP A 290 5.08 1.39 15.66
N MET A 291 5.79 1.91 16.66
CA MET A 291 5.62 3.27 17.15
C MET A 291 5.90 4.27 16.04
N GLU A 292 4.99 5.23 15.87
CA GLU A 292 5.16 6.35 14.92
C GLU A 292 5.47 7.64 15.68
N VAL A 293 6.52 8.32 15.22
CA VAL A 293 7.05 9.53 15.86
C VAL A 293 7.13 10.64 14.82
N LEU A 294 6.60 11.80 15.16
CA LEU A 294 6.74 13.03 14.38
C LEU A 294 7.78 13.94 15.05
N LEU A 295 8.82 14.29 14.31
CA LEU A 295 9.77 15.34 14.67
C LEU A 295 9.42 16.61 13.88
N HIS A 296 9.17 17.72 14.57
CA HIS A 296 8.73 18.97 13.97
C HIS A 296 9.55 20.15 14.49
N ILE A 297 10.24 20.85 13.60
CA ILE A 297 11.16 21.95 13.93
C ILE A 297 10.42 23.27 13.90
N GLY A 298 10.39 23.94 15.03
CA GLY A 298 9.72 25.24 15.21
C GLY A 298 8.20 25.14 15.29
N VAL A 299 7.57 26.26 15.62
CA VAL A 299 6.11 26.42 15.58
C VAL A 299 5.76 27.29 14.38
N ASP A 300 4.73 26.90 13.59
CA ASP A 300 4.27 27.58 12.38
C ASP A 300 5.32 27.73 11.27
N THR A 301 6.40 26.97 11.33
CA THR A 301 7.51 27.05 10.36
C THR A 301 7.15 26.50 8.98
N VAL A 302 5.97 25.90 8.80
CA VAL A 302 5.40 25.55 7.50
C VAL A 302 5.31 26.77 6.57
N ASP A 303 5.08 27.96 7.12
CA ASP A 303 4.96 29.22 6.38
C ASP A 303 6.29 29.67 5.74
N MET A 304 7.41 29.15 6.21
CA MET A 304 8.75 29.43 5.66
C MET A 304 9.01 28.71 4.32
N LYS A 305 8.11 27.79 3.88
CA LYS A 305 8.18 27.08 2.57
C LYS A 305 9.55 26.45 2.29
N GLY A 306 10.18 25.91 3.32
CA GLY A 306 11.46 25.22 3.25
C GLY A 306 12.70 26.13 3.29
N ASP A 307 12.55 27.45 3.41
CA ASP A 307 13.72 28.32 3.57
C ASP A 307 14.37 28.10 4.94
N GLY A 308 15.65 27.79 4.93
CA GLY A 308 16.43 27.47 6.11
C GLY A 308 16.35 25.99 6.54
N PHE A 309 15.75 25.10 5.76
CA PHE A 309 15.66 23.65 6.08
C PHE A 309 16.23 22.79 4.94
N THR A 310 17.02 21.78 5.29
CA THR A 310 17.57 20.83 4.32
C THR A 310 17.47 19.40 4.87
N TYR A 311 16.81 18.51 4.13
CA TYR A 311 16.80 17.09 4.43
C TYR A 311 18.14 16.44 4.13
N LEU A 312 18.60 15.56 5.02
CA LEU A 312 19.78 14.73 4.87
C LEU A 312 19.43 13.25 4.61
N VAL A 313 18.13 12.94 4.58
CA VAL A 313 17.56 11.59 4.41
C VAL A 313 16.46 11.58 3.36
N GLN A 314 16.06 10.38 2.95
CA GLN A 314 14.97 10.15 1.99
C GLN A 314 13.87 9.30 2.62
N GLU A 315 12.64 9.42 2.10
CA GLU A 315 11.52 8.57 2.51
C GLU A 315 11.80 7.09 2.20
N GLY A 316 11.44 6.20 3.13
CA GLY A 316 11.77 4.77 3.08
C GLY A 316 13.18 4.42 3.55
N GLN A 317 14.03 5.41 3.88
CA GLN A 317 15.38 5.16 4.37
C GLN A 317 15.35 4.66 5.81
N LYS A 318 16.12 3.58 6.10
CA LYS A 318 16.37 3.12 7.47
C LYS A 318 17.53 3.90 8.06
N VAL A 319 17.32 4.39 9.27
CA VAL A 319 18.27 5.19 10.03
C VAL A 319 18.53 4.58 11.40
N HIS A 320 19.73 4.82 11.94
CA HIS A 320 20.07 4.44 13.31
C HIS A 320 19.93 5.65 14.25
N ALA A 321 19.76 5.40 15.54
CA ALA A 321 19.85 6.44 16.56
C ALA A 321 21.10 7.29 16.32
N GLY A 322 20.95 8.62 16.33
CA GLY A 322 22.04 9.57 16.06
C GLY A 322 22.32 9.86 14.59
N THR A 323 21.57 9.29 13.65
CA THR A 323 21.67 9.68 12.23
C THR A 323 21.13 11.12 12.04
N PRO A 324 21.87 12.02 11.38
CA PRO A 324 21.38 13.36 11.09
C PRO A 324 20.25 13.32 10.05
N LEU A 325 19.12 13.98 10.33
CA LEU A 325 17.88 13.95 9.54
C LEU A 325 17.66 15.25 8.76
N ILE A 326 17.72 16.38 9.47
CA ILE A 326 17.43 17.72 8.91
C ILE A 326 18.46 18.72 9.47
N THR A 327 19.01 19.54 8.62
CA THR A 327 19.71 20.78 9.06
C THR A 327 18.76 21.95 8.94
N PHE A 328 18.83 22.89 9.89
CA PHE A 328 17.97 24.07 9.92
C PHE A 328 18.71 25.30 10.43
N ASP A 329 18.31 26.47 9.96
CA ASP A 329 18.90 27.78 10.31
C ASP A 329 18.02 28.47 11.35
N ARG A 330 18.46 28.46 12.61
CA ARG A 330 17.75 29.08 13.73
C ARG A 330 17.63 30.60 13.58
N ALA A 331 18.62 31.25 12.96
CA ALA A 331 18.58 32.69 12.75
C ALA A 331 17.47 33.06 11.76
N LYS A 332 17.29 32.26 10.69
CA LYS A 332 16.19 32.44 9.74
C LYS A 332 14.84 32.21 10.36
N ILE A 333 14.68 31.14 11.17
CA ILE A 333 13.42 30.85 11.90
C ILE A 333 13.03 32.04 12.76
N LYS A 334 13.98 32.56 13.56
CA LYS A 334 13.76 33.75 14.42
C LYS A 334 13.51 35.04 13.61
N ALA A 335 14.17 35.21 12.50
CA ALA A 335 13.96 36.38 11.62
C ALA A 335 12.56 36.34 10.96
N ALA A 336 12.02 35.14 10.71
CA ALA A 336 10.65 34.93 10.22
C ALA A 336 9.58 35.12 11.33
N GLY A 337 9.99 35.30 12.58
CA GLY A 337 9.09 35.52 13.72
C GLY A 337 8.58 34.23 14.37
N HIS A 338 9.16 33.07 14.05
CA HIS A 338 8.75 31.78 14.57
C HIS A 338 9.63 31.34 15.75
N PRO A 339 9.05 30.65 16.79
CA PRO A 339 9.84 29.94 17.77
C PRO A 339 10.61 28.77 17.14
N ASP A 340 11.86 28.56 17.55
CA ASP A 340 12.68 27.41 17.09
C ASP A 340 12.52 26.16 17.95
N ILE A 341 11.57 26.15 18.88
CA ILE A 341 11.24 24.99 19.75
C ILE A 341 10.89 23.80 18.86
N THR A 342 11.59 22.69 19.05
CA THR A 342 11.42 21.47 18.23
C THR A 342 10.71 20.42 19.07
N VAL A 343 9.64 19.85 18.54
CA VAL A 343 8.81 18.84 19.22
C VAL A 343 9.08 17.43 18.70
N CYS A 344 8.98 16.46 19.60
CA CYS A 344 8.97 15.04 19.32
C CYS A 344 7.65 14.48 19.85
N ILE A 345 6.77 14.05 18.97
CA ILE A 345 5.42 13.59 19.27
C ILE A 345 5.28 12.14 18.87
N ILE A 346 4.75 11.30 19.74
CA ILE A 346 4.34 9.95 19.45
C ILE A 346 2.90 10.03 18.92
N THR A 347 2.75 9.83 17.62
CA THR A 347 1.45 9.86 16.94
C THR A 347 0.73 8.52 17.01
N ASP A 348 1.49 7.43 17.16
CA ASP A 348 1.01 6.08 17.43
C ASP A 348 2.00 5.39 18.39
N GLU A 349 1.50 4.82 19.47
CA GLU A 349 2.33 4.14 20.47
C GLU A 349 2.83 2.76 20.01
N GLY A 350 2.24 2.21 18.95
CA GLY A 350 2.53 0.86 18.48
C GLY A 350 2.33 -0.19 19.58
N SER A 351 3.36 -0.98 19.86
CA SER A 351 3.34 -1.96 20.97
C SER A 351 3.97 -1.46 22.26
N ALA A 352 4.41 -0.19 22.32
CA ALA A 352 5.07 0.37 23.49
C ALA A 352 4.08 0.61 24.64
N GLN A 353 4.58 0.41 25.86
CA GLN A 353 3.84 0.66 27.09
C GLN A 353 4.68 1.48 28.07
N ASN A 354 4.00 2.19 28.99
CA ASN A 354 4.66 2.94 30.06
C ASN A 354 5.69 3.98 29.56
N ILE A 355 5.35 4.76 28.55
CA ILE A 355 6.22 5.78 27.98
C ILE A 355 6.44 6.89 29.01
N GLN A 356 7.69 7.18 29.33
CA GLN A 356 8.08 8.20 30.30
C GLN A 356 9.08 9.17 29.70
N PHE A 357 8.69 10.44 29.56
CA PHE A 357 9.54 11.52 29.09
C PHE A 357 10.32 12.16 30.23
N GLN A 358 11.57 12.49 29.97
CA GLN A 358 12.47 13.15 30.91
C GLN A 358 12.68 14.60 30.51
N THR A 359 11.92 15.50 31.11
CA THR A 359 11.91 16.94 30.84
C THR A 359 12.48 17.76 32.00
N GLY A 360 12.58 19.08 31.84
CA GLY A 360 13.03 20.01 32.88
C GLY A 360 14.55 20.06 33.06
N ARG A 361 15.35 19.50 32.12
CA ARG A 361 16.81 19.45 32.21
C ARG A 361 17.49 19.81 30.88
N HIS A 362 18.78 20.08 30.93
CA HIS A 362 19.61 20.23 29.76
C HIS A 362 19.97 18.87 29.20
N VAL A 363 19.92 18.70 27.88
CA VAL A 363 20.19 17.45 27.17
C VAL A 363 21.21 17.70 26.05
N LYS A 364 21.98 16.66 25.72
CA LYS A 364 22.93 16.67 24.64
C LYS A 364 22.53 15.62 23.61
N GLU A 365 22.52 16.02 22.34
CA GLU A 365 22.15 15.15 21.23
C GLU A 365 22.95 13.84 21.23
N ASN A 366 22.28 12.75 20.90
CA ASN A 366 22.82 11.38 20.78
C ASN A 366 23.42 10.76 22.07
N GLU A 367 23.49 11.54 23.17
CA GLU A 367 24.08 11.07 24.43
C GLU A 367 23.04 10.92 25.56
N THR A 368 22.11 11.87 25.66
CA THR A 368 21.17 11.92 26.79
C THR A 368 19.89 11.16 26.48
N THR A 369 19.52 10.20 27.31
CA THR A 369 18.20 9.54 27.21
C THR A 369 17.10 10.53 27.59
N ILE A 370 16.09 10.70 26.74
CA ILE A 370 14.98 11.65 26.90
C ILE A 370 13.62 10.97 27.09
N ALA A 371 13.49 9.71 26.69
CA ALA A 371 12.32 8.90 26.97
C ALA A 371 12.70 7.44 27.15
N THR A 372 11.92 6.71 27.96
CA THR A 372 12.03 5.26 28.15
C THR A 372 10.65 4.63 28.03
N PHE A 373 10.57 3.44 27.44
CA PHE A 373 9.33 2.67 27.24
C PHE A 373 9.61 1.16 27.23
N GLN A 374 8.56 0.36 27.41
CA GLN A 374 8.63 -1.11 27.46
C GLN A 374 7.76 -1.73 26.38
#